data_810da913e32c6c2fd55ebf424a682c71
#
_entry.id   810da913e32c6c2fd55ebf424a682c71
#
_cell.length_a   1.000
_cell.length_b   1.000
_cell.length_c   1.000
_cell.angle_alpha   90.00
_cell.angle_beta   90.00
_cell.angle_gamma   90.00
#
_symmetry.space_group_name_H-M   'P 1'
#
loop_
_entity.id
_entity.type
_entity.pdbx_description
1 polymer ?
#
loop_
_entity_poly.entity_id
_entity_poly.type
_entity_poly.pdbx_seq_one_letter_code
_entity_poly.pdbx_strand_id
1 'polypeptide(L)'
;MISFIPNIIFAILFTSAIYFFSTNVKKMYRNINLGISVDRTDNKKKRWIQMLKIAFGQSKMIDKPIVGLLHLIVYVGFLVINIELLEILFDGFFGTHRVFAPYLGSFYDFLIGFFEIFAFLVIISVLIFWMRRNIVKVKRFWNDEMRGWPKSDANLILYIEVILMSLFLTMNGSDLWLQVNSSDPLYISAGSFPISQYMIPFLDNFSVDTVIIIERSAWWLHITGIFFFLNYLYYSKHLHILLAFPNTYFANLESKGKLSNLESVTSEVKMMLDPNADPFANPPADQEIPKFGASDVFDLSWIQLLNAYTCTECGRCTSECPASQTGKKLSPRKIMMDTRDRLEDVGRNIDKNNGEFKLDGKQLLDNYITTEELWACTSCNACVEACPIGIDPLSIIIEMRRYLVMEKSAAPSDLNNMMTNIENNGAPWPFNQMDKLNWKNEF
;
A
#
# COMPACT_ATOMS: atom_id res chain seq x y z
N MET A 1 4.33 43.36 -22.20
CA MET A 1 5.39 42.34 -22.25
C MET A 1 4.86 41.14 -21.45
N ILE A 2 4.40 40.07 -22.12
CA ILE A 2 3.88 38.88 -21.43
C ILE A 2 5.06 38.32 -20.63
N SER A 3 4.91 38.29 -19.31
CA SER A 3 5.98 37.78 -18.44
C SER A 3 5.93 36.23 -18.51
N PHE A 4 6.89 35.59 -19.16
CA PHE A 4 7.07 34.14 -19.18
C PHE A 4 7.66 33.56 -17.88
N ILE A 5 7.97 34.43 -16.91
CA ILE A 5 8.59 34.04 -15.65
C ILE A 5 7.78 33.02 -14.89
N PRO A 6 6.43 33.16 -14.68
CA PRO A 6 5.64 32.18 -13.99
C PRO A 6 5.66 30.78 -14.66
N ASN A 7 5.61 30.74 -16.01
CA ASN A 7 5.64 29.51 -16.77
C ASN A 7 6.99 28.77 -16.64
N ILE A 8 8.09 29.53 -16.62
CA ILE A 8 9.44 28.96 -16.40
C ILE A 8 9.55 28.40 -14.99
N ILE A 9 9.05 29.12 -13.97
CA ILE A 9 9.02 28.64 -12.58
C ILE A 9 8.18 27.35 -12.49
N PHE A 10 7.01 27.33 -13.13
CA PHE A 10 6.16 26.17 -13.18
C PHE A 10 6.85 24.95 -13.80
N ALA A 11 7.50 25.14 -14.96
CA ALA A 11 8.23 24.09 -15.66
C ALA A 11 9.39 23.51 -14.82
N ILE A 12 10.11 24.38 -14.08
CA ILE A 12 11.17 23.94 -13.17
C ILE A 12 10.59 23.11 -12.01
N LEU A 13 9.51 23.58 -11.38
CA LEU A 13 8.86 22.87 -10.26
C LEU A 13 8.32 21.52 -10.71
N PHE A 14 7.62 21.47 -11.84
CA PHE A 14 7.10 20.25 -12.42
C PHE A 14 8.21 19.24 -12.73
N THR A 15 9.25 19.68 -13.47
CA THR A 15 10.36 18.80 -13.85
C THR A 15 11.11 18.28 -12.62
N SER A 16 11.32 19.13 -11.62
CA SER A 16 11.94 18.73 -10.35
C SER A 16 11.09 17.71 -9.61
N ALA A 17 9.77 17.93 -9.52
CA ALA A 17 8.86 17.01 -8.85
C ALA A 17 8.86 15.60 -9.51
N ILE A 18 8.79 15.56 -10.84
CA ILE A 18 8.83 14.30 -11.61
C ILE A 18 10.19 13.61 -11.47
N TYR A 19 11.29 14.38 -11.48
CA TYR A 19 12.65 13.83 -11.31
C TYR A 19 12.81 13.14 -9.96
N PHE A 20 12.45 13.82 -8.86
CA PHE A 20 12.55 13.25 -7.51
C PHE A 20 11.63 12.05 -7.32
N PHE A 21 10.38 12.15 -7.77
CA PHE A 21 9.44 11.02 -7.71
C PHE A 21 9.97 9.81 -8.47
N SER A 22 10.42 10.00 -9.71
CA SER A 22 10.95 8.91 -10.55
C SER A 22 12.19 8.26 -9.94
N THR A 23 13.06 9.05 -9.31
CA THR A 23 14.25 8.54 -8.62
C THR A 23 13.86 7.65 -7.44
N ASN A 24 12.90 8.07 -6.64
CA ASN A 24 12.41 7.31 -5.50
C ASN A 24 11.68 6.03 -5.93
N VAL A 25 10.85 6.11 -6.97
CA VAL A 25 10.19 4.91 -7.55
C VAL A 25 11.22 3.90 -8.08
N LYS A 26 12.31 4.35 -8.73
CA LYS A 26 13.40 3.46 -9.16
C LYS A 26 14.06 2.75 -7.99
N LYS A 27 14.29 3.44 -6.87
CA LYS A 27 14.84 2.84 -5.64
C LYS A 27 13.91 1.78 -5.07
N MET A 28 12.62 2.09 -4.96
CA MET A 28 11.61 1.13 -4.51
C MET A 28 11.54 -0.10 -5.42
N TYR A 29 11.53 0.10 -6.74
CA TYR A 29 11.53 -0.98 -7.71
C TYR A 29 12.78 -1.87 -7.56
N ARG A 30 13.97 -1.28 -7.39
CA ARG A 30 15.19 -2.01 -7.06
C ARG A 30 15.02 -2.83 -5.78
N ASN A 31 14.52 -2.22 -4.71
CA ASN A 31 14.35 -2.88 -3.42
C ASN A 31 13.40 -4.09 -3.52
N ILE A 32 12.27 -3.95 -4.23
CA ILE A 32 11.36 -5.07 -4.49
C ILE A 32 12.07 -6.21 -5.24
N ASN A 33 12.93 -5.89 -6.20
CA ASN A 33 13.67 -6.88 -6.99
C ASN A 33 14.89 -7.48 -6.26
N LEU A 34 15.16 -7.12 -5.01
CA LEU A 34 16.14 -7.83 -4.17
C LEU A 34 15.65 -9.22 -3.75
N GLY A 35 14.36 -9.44 -3.78
CA GLY A 35 13.75 -10.73 -3.45
C GLY A 35 13.90 -11.77 -4.56
N ILE A 36 13.66 -13.03 -4.17
CA ILE A 36 13.69 -14.18 -5.07
C ILE A 36 12.67 -13.99 -6.20
N SER A 37 13.11 -14.26 -7.43
CA SER A 37 12.25 -14.20 -8.62
C SER A 37 11.24 -15.35 -8.61
N VAL A 38 9.96 -15.01 -8.75
CA VAL A 38 8.85 -15.95 -8.87
C VAL A 38 8.04 -15.56 -10.10
N ASP A 39 7.75 -16.54 -10.96
CA ASP A 39 6.90 -16.31 -12.14
C ASP A 39 5.43 -16.13 -11.73
N ARG A 40 4.86 -14.99 -12.13
CA ARG A 40 3.46 -14.63 -11.97
C ARG A 40 2.86 -14.14 -13.28
N THR A 41 3.29 -14.72 -14.39
CA THR A 41 2.80 -14.37 -15.75
C THR A 41 1.68 -15.28 -16.24
N ASP A 42 1.38 -16.35 -15.52
CA ASP A 42 0.31 -17.30 -15.79
C ASP A 42 -1.09 -16.66 -15.71
N ASN A 43 -2.07 -17.27 -16.36
CA ASN A 43 -3.50 -16.94 -16.22
C ASN A 43 -3.83 -15.42 -16.33
N LYS A 44 -3.20 -14.70 -17.27
CA LYS A 44 -3.31 -13.24 -17.45
C LYS A 44 -4.76 -12.73 -17.36
N LYS A 45 -5.73 -13.41 -17.98
CA LYS A 45 -7.14 -13.01 -17.93
C LYS A 45 -7.68 -13.01 -16.49
N LYS A 46 -7.39 -14.04 -15.70
CA LYS A 46 -7.83 -14.14 -14.30
C LYS A 46 -7.18 -13.05 -13.44
N ARG A 47 -5.90 -12.72 -13.69
CA ARG A 47 -5.16 -11.65 -13.01
C ARG A 47 -5.76 -10.28 -13.30
N TRP A 48 -6.08 -9.97 -14.57
CA TRP A 48 -6.77 -8.74 -14.93
C TRP A 48 -8.13 -8.63 -14.28
N ILE A 49 -8.95 -9.68 -14.31
CA ILE A 49 -10.27 -9.70 -13.66
C ILE A 49 -10.14 -9.47 -12.15
N GLN A 50 -9.17 -10.10 -11.50
CA GLN A 50 -8.91 -9.91 -10.07
C GLN A 50 -8.50 -8.48 -9.74
N MET A 51 -7.59 -7.89 -10.49
CA MET A 51 -7.18 -6.50 -10.32
C MET A 51 -8.35 -5.54 -10.53
N LEU A 52 -9.10 -5.70 -11.63
CA LEU A 52 -10.28 -4.88 -11.91
C LEU A 52 -11.34 -5.02 -10.82
N LYS A 53 -11.60 -6.21 -10.29
CA LYS A 53 -12.57 -6.43 -9.23
C LYS A 53 -12.13 -5.84 -7.89
N ILE A 54 -10.86 -6.00 -7.52
CA ILE A 54 -10.37 -5.65 -6.18
C ILE A 54 -9.86 -4.21 -6.15
N ALA A 55 -8.95 -3.82 -7.05
CA ALA A 55 -8.36 -2.48 -7.03
C ALA A 55 -9.30 -1.43 -7.62
N PHE A 56 -9.85 -1.63 -8.82
CA PHE A 56 -10.81 -0.69 -9.41
C PHE A 56 -12.19 -0.78 -8.78
N GLY A 57 -12.76 -1.98 -8.70
CA GLY A 57 -14.13 -2.19 -8.23
C GLY A 57 -14.29 -2.15 -6.71
N GLN A 58 -13.20 -2.01 -5.94
CA GLN A 58 -13.21 -1.86 -4.48
C GLN A 58 -14.05 -2.92 -3.75
N SER A 59 -14.18 -4.14 -4.34
CA SER A 59 -15.18 -5.14 -3.94
C SER A 59 -15.05 -5.57 -2.47
N LYS A 60 -13.83 -5.63 -1.92
CA LYS A 60 -13.58 -5.97 -0.51
C LYS A 60 -13.74 -4.78 0.45
N MET A 61 -13.88 -3.56 -0.07
CA MET A 61 -14.15 -2.39 0.78
C MET A 61 -15.60 -2.33 1.25
N ILE A 62 -16.52 -2.86 0.45
CA ILE A 62 -17.97 -2.85 0.69
C ILE A 62 -18.37 -3.75 1.88
N ASP A 63 -17.53 -4.71 2.30
CA ASP A 63 -17.75 -5.53 3.50
C ASP A 63 -17.98 -4.68 4.78
N LYS A 64 -17.51 -3.44 4.79
CA LYS A 64 -17.78 -2.44 5.83
C LYS A 64 -18.43 -1.22 5.18
N PRO A 65 -19.77 -1.21 4.98
CA PRO A 65 -20.45 -0.35 4.01
C PRO A 65 -20.22 1.14 4.25
N ILE A 66 -20.31 1.64 5.47
CA ILE A 66 -20.10 3.07 5.78
C ILE A 66 -18.65 3.50 5.44
N VAL A 67 -17.68 2.72 5.89
CA VAL A 67 -16.26 3.02 5.62
C VAL A 67 -15.93 2.82 4.16
N GLY A 68 -16.53 1.80 3.53
CA GLY A 68 -16.40 1.52 2.11
C GLY A 68 -16.93 2.65 1.24
N LEU A 69 -18.11 3.20 1.58
CA LEU A 69 -18.70 4.33 0.87
C LEU A 69 -17.83 5.59 0.98
N LEU A 70 -17.40 5.95 2.19
CA LEU A 70 -16.51 7.09 2.41
C LEU A 70 -15.19 6.94 1.64
N HIS A 71 -14.61 5.75 1.65
CA HIS A 71 -13.40 5.47 0.87
C HIS A 71 -13.64 5.51 -0.64
N LEU A 72 -14.80 5.03 -1.11
CA LEU A 72 -15.18 5.10 -2.51
C LEU A 72 -15.33 6.55 -2.99
N ILE A 73 -15.91 7.43 -2.15
CA ILE A 73 -16.00 8.87 -2.45
C ILE A 73 -14.61 9.46 -2.63
N VAL A 74 -13.69 9.19 -1.70
CA VAL A 74 -12.30 9.69 -1.79
C VAL A 74 -11.61 9.11 -3.02
N TYR A 75 -11.78 7.83 -3.31
CA TYR A 75 -11.18 7.16 -4.46
C TYR A 75 -11.69 7.72 -5.80
N VAL A 76 -13.01 7.85 -5.95
CA VAL A 76 -13.62 8.42 -7.17
C VAL A 76 -13.26 9.90 -7.28
N GLY A 77 -13.34 10.64 -6.16
CA GLY A 77 -12.94 12.05 -6.12
C GLY A 77 -11.50 12.24 -6.57
N PHE A 78 -10.57 11.41 -6.09
CA PHE A 78 -9.18 11.44 -6.54
C PHE A 78 -9.06 11.23 -8.06
N LEU A 79 -9.73 10.24 -8.64
CA LEU A 79 -9.68 9.98 -10.08
C LEU A 79 -10.26 11.13 -10.90
N VAL A 80 -11.39 11.68 -10.45
CA VAL A 80 -12.16 12.71 -11.16
C VAL A 80 -11.44 14.05 -11.11
N ILE A 81 -10.98 14.47 -9.94
CA ILE A 81 -10.30 15.76 -9.76
C ILE A 81 -8.94 15.76 -10.49
N ASN A 82 -8.27 14.61 -10.62
CA ASN A 82 -7.06 14.52 -11.44
C ASN A 82 -7.29 14.80 -12.93
N ILE A 83 -8.53 14.77 -13.44
CA ILE A 83 -8.84 15.22 -14.81
C ILE A 83 -8.64 16.73 -14.91
N GLU A 84 -9.07 17.51 -13.91
CA GLU A 84 -8.84 18.95 -13.88
C GLU A 84 -7.36 19.30 -13.72
N LEU A 85 -6.59 18.45 -13.03
CA LEU A 85 -5.15 18.63 -12.95
C LEU A 85 -4.49 18.73 -14.34
N LEU A 86 -5.05 18.06 -15.37
CA LEU A 86 -4.55 18.18 -16.73
C LEU A 86 -4.70 19.63 -17.24
N GLU A 87 -5.85 20.28 -16.98
CA GLU A 87 -6.04 21.68 -17.35
C GLU A 87 -5.07 22.60 -16.63
N ILE A 88 -4.89 22.42 -15.31
CA ILE A 88 -3.94 23.19 -14.50
C ILE A 88 -2.50 23.04 -15.03
N LEU A 89 -2.12 21.84 -15.50
CA LEU A 89 -0.81 21.63 -16.11
C LEU A 89 -0.67 22.40 -17.43
N PHE A 90 -1.67 22.36 -18.30
CA PHE A 90 -1.67 23.14 -19.54
C PHE A 90 -1.60 24.65 -19.25
N ASP A 91 -2.43 25.14 -18.34
CA ASP A 91 -2.46 26.56 -17.96
C ASP A 91 -1.11 27.00 -17.36
N GLY A 92 -0.48 26.16 -16.55
CA GLY A 92 0.83 26.41 -15.97
C GLY A 92 1.95 26.51 -17.02
N PHE A 93 1.96 25.63 -18.03
CA PHE A 93 2.98 25.66 -19.08
C PHE A 93 2.79 26.79 -20.08
N PHE A 94 1.56 27.08 -20.47
CA PHE A 94 1.25 28.01 -21.56
C PHE A 94 0.82 29.40 -21.09
N GLY A 95 0.56 29.57 -19.78
CA GLY A 95 0.07 30.84 -19.23
C GLY A 95 -1.36 31.14 -19.63
N THR A 96 -2.14 30.12 -19.88
CA THR A 96 -3.58 30.20 -20.17
C THR A 96 -4.39 30.14 -18.87
N HIS A 97 -5.68 30.32 -18.97
CA HIS A 97 -6.63 30.17 -17.88
C HIS A 97 -7.87 29.49 -18.41
N ARG A 98 -8.21 28.34 -17.81
CA ARG A 98 -9.35 27.51 -18.24
C ARG A 98 -9.30 27.17 -19.73
N VAL A 99 -8.16 26.65 -20.17
CA VAL A 99 -7.87 26.42 -21.60
C VAL A 99 -8.90 25.53 -22.29
N PHE A 100 -9.55 24.58 -21.56
CA PHE A 100 -10.52 23.68 -22.14
C PHE A 100 -11.95 24.25 -22.22
N ALA A 101 -12.26 25.32 -21.50
CA ALA A 101 -13.61 25.92 -21.48
C ALA A 101 -14.15 26.27 -22.84
N PRO A 102 -13.42 26.98 -23.76
CA PRO A 102 -13.92 27.32 -25.08
C PRO A 102 -14.22 26.12 -25.98
N TYR A 103 -13.54 25.00 -25.76
CA TYR A 103 -13.66 23.79 -26.58
C TYR A 103 -14.78 22.86 -26.12
N LEU A 104 -15.03 22.80 -24.79
CA LEU A 104 -16.00 21.88 -24.20
C LEU A 104 -17.37 22.52 -23.93
N GLY A 105 -17.46 23.86 -23.85
CA GLY A 105 -18.72 24.58 -23.64
C GLY A 105 -19.50 24.08 -22.41
N SER A 106 -20.80 23.83 -22.58
CA SER A 106 -21.68 23.36 -21.47
C SER A 106 -21.20 22.05 -20.79
N PHE A 107 -20.44 21.23 -21.52
CA PHE A 107 -19.85 20.02 -20.91
C PHE A 107 -18.75 20.40 -19.91
N TYR A 108 -18.02 21.48 -20.17
CA TYR A 108 -17.06 22.05 -19.21
C TYR A 108 -17.75 22.50 -17.92
N ASP A 109 -18.87 23.21 -18.04
CA ASP A 109 -19.65 23.66 -16.88
C ASP A 109 -20.09 22.48 -16.02
N PHE A 110 -20.56 21.41 -16.65
CA PHE A 110 -20.91 20.18 -15.95
C PHE A 110 -19.70 19.56 -15.24
N LEU A 111 -18.52 19.47 -15.90
CA LEU A 111 -17.32 18.91 -15.31
C LEU A 111 -16.87 19.68 -14.07
N ILE A 112 -16.76 21.01 -14.15
CA ILE A 112 -16.33 21.84 -13.02
C ILE A 112 -17.30 21.68 -11.84
N GLY A 113 -18.62 21.72 -12.09
CA GLY A 113 -19.63 21.50 -11.04
C GLY A 113 -19.50 20.12 -10.40
N PHE A 114 -19.21 19.11 -11.20
CA PHE A 114 -19.02 17.75 -10.74
C PHE A 114 -17.75 17.63 -9.86
N PHE A 115 -16.64 18.26 -10.27
CA PHE A 115 -15.40 18.29 -9.49
C PHE A 115 -15.59 18.98 -8.15
N GLU A 116 -16.30 20.11 -8.09
CA GLU A 116 -16.61 20.81 -6.84
C GLU A 116 -17.42 19.98 -5.85
N ILE A 117 -18.46 19.29 -6.36
CA ILE A 117 -19.27 18.40 -5.52
C ILE A 117 -18.38 17.30 -4.92
N PHE A 118 -17.52 16.68 -5.74
CA PHE A 118 -16.60 15.67 -5.25
C PHE A 118 -15.54 16.23 -4.28
N ALA A 119 -14.98 17.40 -4.53
CA ALA A 119 -14.06 18.05 -3.62
C ALA A 119 -14.68 18.27 -2.23
N PHE A 120 -15.93 18.73 -2.19
CA PHE A 120 -16.67 18.91 -0.95
C PHE A 120 -16.96 17.57 -0.23
N LEU A 121 -17.40 16.54 -0.97
CA LEU A 121 -17.63 15.20 -0.43
C LEU A 121 -16.34 14.55 0.08
N VAL A 122 -15.21 14.78 -0.58
CA VAL A 122 -13.88 14.34 -0.11
C VAL A 122 -13.53 15.02 1.21
N ILE A 123 -13.71 16.34 1.35
CA ILE A 123 -13.48 17.06 2.62
C ILE A 123 -14.31 16.42 3.75
N ILE A 124 -15.60 16.19 3.54
CA ILE A 124 -16.48 15.57 4.55
C ILE A 124 -15.97 14.17 4.91
N SER A 125 -15.65 13.35 3.90
CA SER A 125 -15.18 11.97 4.11
C SER A 125 -13.88 11.93 4.91
N VAL A 126 -12.94 12.81 4.57
CA VAL A 126 -11.62 12.92 5.23
C VAL A 126 -11.77 13.43 6.67
N LEU A 127 -12.65 14.40 6.92
CA LEU A 127 -12.97 14.86 8.28
C LEU A 127 -13.58 13.75 9.13
N ILE A 128 -14.47 12.93 8.57
CA ILE A 128 -15.03 11.75 9.26
C ILE A 128 -13.93 10.74 9.56
N PHE A 129 -13.00 10.46 8.62
CA PHE A 129 -11.85 9.58 8.88
C PHE A 129 -10.94 10.14 9.96
N TRP A 130 -10.69 11.45 9.97
CA TRP A 130 -9.92 12.12 11.01
C TRP A 130 -10.59 12.00 12.38
N MET A 131 -11.91 12.25 12.47
CA MET A 131 -12.68 12.09 13.71
C MET A 131 -12.64 10.65 14.22
N ARG A 132 -12.82 9.66 13.35
CA ARG A 132 -12.74 8.23 13.70
C ARG A 132 -11.37 7.86 14.27
N ARG A 133 -10.32 8.47 13.75
CA ARG A 133 -8.94 8.18 14.16
C ARG A 133 -8.58 8.89 15.48
N ASN A 134 -8.90 10.16 15.61
CA ASN A 134 -8.39 11.01 16.69
C ASN A 134 -9.38 11.24 17.84
N ILE A 135 -10.69 11.28 17.56
CA ILE A 135 -11.76 11.49 18.56
C ILE A 135 -12.31 10.13 19.02
N VAL A 136 -12.83 9.31 18.13
CA VAL A 136 -13.40 7.99 18.43
C VAL A 136 -12.34 6.98 18.85
N LYS A 137 -11.09 7.18 18.42
CA LYS A 137 -9.93 6.35 18.76
C LYS A 137 -10.15 4.87 18.52
N VAL A 138 -10.59 4.51 17.31
CA VAL A 138 -10.80 3.11 16.92
C VAL A 138 -9.57 2.28 17.26
N LYS A 139 -9.73 1.24 18.11
CA LYS A 139 -8.67 0.44 18.77
C LYS A 139 -7.52 0.05 17.83
N ARG A 140 -7.82 -0.43 16.62
CA ARG A 140 -6.79 -0.89 15.66
C ARG A 140 -5.81 0.20 15.19
N PHE A 141 -6.12 1.49 15.38
CA PHE A 141 -5.23 2.61 15.03
C PHE A 141 -4.38 3.07 16.22
N TRP A 142 -4.52 2.41 17.37
CA TRP A 142 -3.86 2.78 18.63
C TRP A 142 -3.01 1.64 19.21
N ASN A 143 -2.77 0.57 18.44
CA ASN A 143 -1.85 -0.50 18.81
C ASN A 143 -0.41 0.04 18.87
N ASP A 144 0.48 -0.67 19.58
CA ASP A 144 1.84 -0.21 19.83
C ASP A 144 2.64 0.02 18.54
N GLU A 145 2.49 -0.84 17.54
CA GLU A 145 3.14 -0.70 16.23
C GLU A 145 2.68 0.53 15.44
N MET A 146 1.60 1.19 15.86
CA MET A 146 1.09 2.42 15.24
C MET A 146 1.62 3.70 15.91
N ARG A 147 2.47 3.60 16.94
CA ARG A 147 3.05 4.77 17.60
C ARG A 147 4.09 5.43 16.68
N GLY A 148 4.23 6.75 16.80
CA GLY A 148 5.20 7.53 16.03
C GLY A 148 4.77 7.76 14.57
N TRP A 149 5.68 7.48 13.64
CA TRP A 149 5.51 7.78 12.22
C TRP A 149 4.23 7.23 11.58
N PRO A 150 3.82 5.95 11.80
CA PRO A 150 2.61 5.41 11.19
C PRO A 150 1.33 6.18 11.55
N LYS A 151 1.27 6.75 12.76
CA LYS A 151 0.17 7.59 13.20
C LYS A 151 0.25 8.98 12.57
N SER A 152 1.43 9.58 12.57
CA SER A 152 1.67 10.92 12.04
C SER A 152 1.44 10.97 10.53
N ASP A 153 1.96 10.00 9.78
CA ASP A 153 1.76 9.86 8.34
C ASP A 153 0.27 9.83 7.99
N ALA A 154 -0.52 8.98 8.66
CA ALA A 154 -1.95 8.92 8.38
C ALA A 154 -2.70 10.23 8.66
N ASN A 155 -2.32 10.99 9.69
CA ASN A 155 -2.92 12.29 9.94
C ASN A 155 -2.45 13.34 8.91
N LEU A 156 -1.19 13.28 8.50
CA LEU A 156 -0.63 14.21 7.51
C LEU A 156 -1.31 14.04 6.15
N ILE A 157 -1.58 12.80 5.71
CA ILE A 157 -2.39 12.54 4.51
C ILE A 157 -3.73 13.27 4.61
N LEU A 158 -4.46 13.09 5.72
CA LEU A 158 -5.78 13.70 5.91
C LEU A 158 -5.72 15.23 5.91
N TYR A 159 -4.67 15.82 6.51
CA TYR A 159 -4.49 17.28 6.50
C TYR A 159 -4.18 17.81 5.10
N ILE A 160 -3.30 17.15 4.37
CA ILE A 160 -2.95 17.54 2.99
C ILE A 160 -4.20 17.48 2.11
N GLU A 161 -4.99 16.42 2.17
CA GLU A 161 -6.23 16.26 1.41
C GLU A 161 -7.22 17.42 1.68
N VAL A 162 -7.45 17.76 2.97
CA VAL A 162 -8.35 18.88 3.33
C VAL A 162 -7.80 20.20 2.81
N ILE A 163 -6.49 20.45 2.94
CA ILE A 163 -5.86 21.68 2.46
C ILE A 163 -5.97 21.79 0.95
N LEU A 164 -5.64 20.75 0.21
CA LEU A 164 -5.69 20.76 -1.24
C LEU A 164 -7.12 20.99 -1.76
N MET A 165 -8.11 20.29 -1.21
CA MET A 165 -9.52 20.49 -1.60
C MET A 165 -10.03 21.89 -1.22
N SER A 166 -9.59 22.43 -0.09
CA SER A 166 -9.96 23.80 0.32
C SER A 166 -9.34 24.84 -0.61
N LEU A 167 -8.08 24.68 -1.00
CA LEU A 167 -7.40 25.55 -1.97
C LEU A 167 -8.10 25.51 -3.34
N PHE A 168 -8.48 24.31 -3.78
CA PHE A 168 -9.23 24.11 -5.01
C PHE A 168 -10.57 24.87 -5.01
N LEU A 169 -11.37 24.74 -3.95
CA LEU A 169 -12.63 25.47 -3.81
C LEU A 169 -12.41 26.99 -3.68
N THR A 170 -11.33 27.41 -3.01
CA THR A 170 -10.98 28.84 -2.90
C THR A 170 -10.59 29.43 -4.25
N MET A 171 -9.80 28.71 -5.04
CA MET A 171 -9.44 29.10 -6.40
C MET A 171 -10.71 29.29 -7.25
N ASN A 172 -11.60 28.32 -7.26
CA ASN A 172 -12.84 28.35 -8.03
C ASN A 172 -13.80 29.46 -7.57
N GLY A 173 -13.95 29.67 -6.26
CA GLY A 173 -14.82 30.73 -5.75
C GLY A 173 -14.29 32.14 -6.07
N SER A 174 -12.97 32.31 -6.01
CA SER A 174 -12.33 33.59 -6.40
C SER A 174 -12.43 33.83 -7.91
N ASP A 175 -12.24 32.77 -8.71
CA ASP A 175 -12.41 32.86 -10.16
C ASP A 175 -13.86 33.22 -10.54
N LEU A 176 -14.87 32.57 -9.96
CA LEU A 176 -16.28 32.90 -10.17
C LEU A 176 -16.57 34.38 -9.85
N TRP A 177 -16.04 34.89 -8.75
CA TRP A 177 -16.20 36.29 -8.37
C TRP A 177 -15.55 37.23 -9.39
N LEU A 178 -14.35 36.89 -9.88
CA LEU A 178 -13.59 37.66 -10.87
C LEU A 178 -14.24 37.64 -12.25
N GLN A 179 -14.91 36.57 -12.66
CA GLN A 179 -15.68 36.50 -13.90
C GLN A 179 -16.77 37.57 -13.99
N VAL A 180 -17.31 38.00 -12.84
CA VAL A 180 -18.39 39.00 -12.76
C VAL A 180 -17.84 40.43 -12.53
N ASN A 181 -16.78 40.55 -11.71
CA ASN A 181 -16.34 41.84 -11.18
C ASN A 181 -15.02 42.36 -11.82
N SER A 182 -14.30 41.54 -12.59
CA SER A 182 -13.08 41.91 -13.25
C SER A 182 -13.33 42.30 -14.73
N SER A 183 -12.59 43.26 -15.22
CA SER A 183 -12.54 43.61 -16.66
C SER A 183 -11.37 42.92 -17.37
N ASP A 184 -10.59 42.08 -16.68
CA ASP A 184 -9.47 41.36 -17.26
C ASP A 184 -10.00 40.25 -18.18
N PRO A 185 -9.62 40.22 -19.46
CA PRO A 185 -10.07 39.20 -20.41
C PRO A 185 -9.62 37.76 -20.08
N LEU A 186 -8.75 37.61 -19.08
CA LEU A 186 -8.34 36.28 -18.56
C LEU A 186 -9.49 35.54 -17.88
N TYR A 187 -10.41 36.26 -17.20
CA TYR A 187 -11.51 35.68 -16.46
C TYR A 187 -12.77 35.58 -17.32
N ILE A 188 -12.82 34.54 -18.17
CA ILE A 188 -13.96 34.25 -19.05
C ILE A 188 -15.11 33.63 -18.25
N SER A 189 -16.34 33.93 -18.62
CA SER A 189 -17.51 33.29 -18.02
C SER A 189 -17.60 31.82 -18.45
N ALA A 190 -17.21 30.92 -17.54
CA ALA A 190 -17.18 29.48 -17.78
C ALA A 190 -17.20 28.72 -16.43
N GLY A 191 -17.76 27.51 -16.46
CA GLY A 191 -17.82 26.64 -15.29
C GLY A 191 -19.11 26.80 -14.49
N SER A 192 -19.45 25.78 -13.72
CA SER A 192 -20.54 25.78 -12.74
C SER A 192 -19.94 25.58 -11.34
N PHE A 193 -20.33 26.41 -10.39
CA PHE A 193 -19.69 26.50 -9.08
C PHE A 193 -20.68 26.27 -7.92
N PRO A 194 -21.29 25.08 -7.82
CA PRO A 194 -22.37 24.82 -6.85
C PRO A 194 -21.93 24.94 -5.39
N ILE A 195 -20.64 24.77 -5.09
CA ILE A 195 -20.07 24.86 -3.76
C ILE A 195 -19.37 26.20 -3.53
N SER A 196 -18.48 26.58 -4.43
CA SER A 196 -17.64 27.77 -4.28
C SER A 196 -18.43 29.08 -4.33
N GLN A 197 -19.62 29.09 -4.94
CA GLN A 197 -20.53 30.26 -4.93
C GLN A 197 -20.84 30.78 -3.51
N TYR A 198 -20.83 29.92 -2.51
CA TYR A 198 -21.07 30.33 -1.12
C TYR A 198 -19.92 31.14 -0.50
N MET A 199 -18.79 31.27 -1.20
CA MET A 199 -17.67 32.13 -0.79
C MET A 199 -17.84 33.57 -1.26
N ILE A 200 -18.72 33.85 -2.25
CA ILE A 200 -18.91 35.19 -2.83
C ILE A 200 -19.17 36.26 -1.78
N PRO A 201 -20.08 36.09 -0.78
CA PRO A 201 -20.35 37.12 0.22
C PRO A 201 -19.14 37.52 1.06
N PHE A 202 -18.14 36.64 1.19
CA PHE A 202 -16.89 36.95 1.87
C PHE A 202 -15.96 37.74 0.95
N LEU A 203 -15.94 37.43 -0.34
CA LEU A 203 -15.10 38.06 -1.35
C LEU A 203 -15.56 39.48 -1.72
N ASP A 204 -16.85 39.77 -1.57
CA ASP A 204 -17.44 41.11 -1.83
C ASP A 204 -16.83 42.22 -0.95
N ASN A 205 -16.15 41.85 0.15
CA ASN A 205 -15.47 42.79 1.01
C ASN A 205 -14.06 43.20 0.53
N PHE A 206 -13.58 42.62 -0.57
CA PHE A 206 -12.21 42.83 -1.06
C PHE A 206 -12.23 43.55 -2.41
N SER A 207 -11.10 44.23 -2.71
CA SER A 207 -10.87 44.82 -4.04
C SER A 207 -10.59 43.72 -5.05
N VAL A 208 -10.81 44.01 -6.34
CA VAL A 208 -10.49 43.15 -7.48
C VAL A 208 -9.04 42.64 -7.40
N ASP A 209 -8.10 43.54 -7.15
CA ASP A 209 -6.67 43.18 -7.06
C ASP A 209 -6.41 42.20 -5.92
N THR A 210 -7.10 42.36 -4.79
CA THR A 210 -6.98 41.43 -3.65
C THR A 210 -7.52 40.03 -4.01
N VAL A 211 -8.66 39.97 -4.70
CA VAL A 211 -9.24 38.67 -5.10
C VAL A 211 -8.39 37.98 -6.16
N ILE A 212 -7.74 38.76 -7.07
CA ILE A 212 -6.76 38.21 -8.01
C ILE A 212 -5.59 37.56 -7.23
N ILE A 213 -5.07 38.26 -6.19
CA ILE A 213 -4.00 37.70 -5.36
C ILE A 213 -4.44 36.42 -4.66
N ILE A 214 -5.68 36.37 -4.13
CA ILE A 214 -6.23 35.19 -3.47
C ILE A 214 -6.32 34.02 -4.46
N GLU A 215 -6.90 34.27 -5.63
CA GLU A 215 -7.08 33.25 -6.69
C GLU A 215 -5.74 32.72 -7.16
N ARG A 216 -4.78 33.58 -7.52
CA ARG A 216 -3.44 33.17 -7.97
C ARG A 216 -2.67 32.45 -6.84
N SER A 217 -2.79 32.91 -5.61
CA SER A 217 -2.17 32.24 -4.46
C SER A 217 -2.75 30.85 -4.23
N ALA A 218 -4.07 30.70 -4.29
CA ALA A 218 -4.74 29.42 -4.16
C ALA A 218 -4.33 28.45 -5.28
N TRP A 219 -4.24 28.93 -6.52
CA TRP A 219 -3.76 28.15 -7.67
C TRP A 219 -2.33 27.65 -7.48
N TRP A 220 -1.40 28.56 -7.12
CA TRP A 220 0.01 28.19 -6.92
C TRP A 220 0.19 27.25 -5.72
N LEU A 221 -0.49 27.49 -4.61
CA LEU A 221 -0.41 26.64 -3.43
C LEU A 221 -1.03 25.26 -3.69
N HIS A 222 -2.12 25.20 -4.46
CA HIS A 222 -2.75 23.94 -4.84
C HIS A 222 -1.81 23.09 -5.70
N ILE A 223 -1.27 23.62 -6.78
CA ILE A 223 -0.39 22.85 -7.68
C ILE A 223 0.95 22.48 -7.03
N THR A 224 1.57 23.40 -6.29
CA THR A 224 2.80 23.07 -5.55
C THR A 224 2.54 22.07 -4.43
N GLY A 225 1.38 22.15 -3.79
CA GLY A 225 0.92 21.15 -2.82
C GLY A 225 0.73 19.76 -3.43
N ILE A 226 0.20 19.69 -4.66
CA ILE A 226 0.11 18.41 -5.41
C ILE A 226 1.50 17.86 -5.73
N PHE A 227 2.44 18.70 -6.18
CA PHE A 227 3.82 18.25 -6.46
C PHE A 227 4.55 17.79 -5.20
N PHE A 228 4.33 18.48 -4.08
CA PHE A 228 4.80 18.03 -2.78
C PHE A 228 4.18 16.67 -2.39
N PHE A 229 2.87 16.54 -2.51
CA PHE A 229 2.15 15.32 -2.17
C PHE A 229 2.57 14.13 -3.03
N LEU A 230 2.79 14.33 -4.33
CA LEU A 230 3.33 13.33 -5.24
C LEU A 230 4.66 12.74 -4.71
N ASN A 231 5.57 13.61 -4.27
CA ASN A 231 6.86 13.18 -3.73
C ASN A 231 6.74 12.58 -2.33
N TYR A 232 5.78 13.05 -1.53
CA TYR A 232 5.47 12.52 -0.22
C TYR A 232 4.93 11.09 -0.28
N LEU A 233 4.22 10.70 -1.36
CA LEU A 233 3.67 9.35 -1.55
C LEU A 233 4.70 8.24 -1.31
N TYR A 234 5.94 8.44 -1.75
CA TYR A 234 7.01 7.45 -1.58
C TYR A 234 7.25 7.10 -0.10
N TYR A 235 7.17 8.08 0.78
CA TYR A 235 7.40 7.92 2.22
C TYR A 235 6.14 7.52 3.00
N SER A 236 5.02 7.47 2.32
CA SER A 236 3.69 7.34 2.91
C SER A 236 3.02 6.02 2.55
N LYS A 237 2.24 5.49 3.50
CA LYS A 237 1.30 4.39 3.20
C LYS A 237 0.29 4.75 2.09
N HIS A 238 0.15 6.01 1.74
CA HIS A 238 -0.73 6.45 0.66
C HIS A 238 -0.24 6.00 -0.74
N LEU A 239 1.01 5.57 -0.86
CA LEU A 239 1.55 4.96 -2.08
C LEU A 239 0.73 3.76 -2.58
N HIS A 240 -0.11 3.17 -1.72
CA HIS A 240 -1.02 2.09 -2.12
C HIS A 240 -1.95 2.48 -3.28
N ILE A 241 -2.24 3.76 -3.49
CA ILE A 241 -3.05 4.22 -4.64
C ILE A 241 -2.44 3.79 -5.99
N LEU A 242 -1.12 3.66 -6.06
CA LEU A 242 -0.39 3.15 -7.21
C LEU A 242 -0.11 1.65 -7.10
N LEU A 243 0.35 1.20 -5.93
CA LEU A 243 0.81 -0.18 -5.74
C LEU A 243 -0.32 -1.21 -5.61
N ALA A 244 -1.54 -0.80 -5.28
CA ALA A 244 -2.68 -1.72 -5.21
C ALA A 244 -2.95 -2.43 -6.55
N PHE A 245 -2.69 -1.77 -7.68
CA PHE A 245 -2.89 -2.36 -9.00
C PHE A 245 -1.91 -3.52 -9.27
N PRO A 246 -0.59 -3.32 -9.28
CA PRO A 246 0.34 -4.42 -9.45
C PRO A 246 0.21 -5.47 -8.35
N ASN A 247 -0.02 -5.07 -7.10
CA ASN A 247 -0.17 -5.99 -5.99
C ASN A 247 -1.35 -6.96 -6.19
N THR A 248 -2.52 -6.46 -6.60
CA THR A 248 -3.70 -7.30 -6.85
C THR A 248 -3.60 -8.09 -8.15
N TYR A 249 -2.88 -7.58 -9.15
CA TYR A 249 -2.61 -8.29 -10.39
C TYR A 249 -1.72 -9.51 -10.16
N PHE A 250 -0.62 -9.35 -9.42
CA PHE A 250 0.34 -10.41 -9.13
C PHE A 250 0.00 -11.25 -7.89
N ALA A 251 -1.11 -10.98 -7.23
CA ALA A 251 -1.55 -11.75 -6.07
C ALA A 251 -1.75 -13.24 -6.39
N ASN A 252 -1.75 -14.08 -5.35
CA ASN A 252 -1.96 -15.51 -5.49
C ASN A 252 -3.38 -15.80 -6.04
N LEU A 253 -3.46 -16.61 -7.09
CA LEU A 253 -4.72 -17.04 -7.72
C LEU A 253 -5.24 -18.39 -7.19
N GLU A 254 -4.43 -19.08 -6.40
CA GLU A 254 -4.80 -20.34 -5.77
C GLU A 254 -5.84 -20.12 -4.65
N SER A 255 -6.48 -21.22 -4.25
CA SER A 255 -7.42 -21.16 -3.14
C SER A 255 -6.71 -20.73 -1.85
N LYS A 256 -7.40 -19.93 -1.03
CA LYS A 256 -6.90 -19.53 0.28
C LYS A 256 -6.64 -20.77 1.14
N GLY A 257 -5.53 -20.75 1.87
CA GLY A 257 -5.10 -21.89 2.67
C GLY A 257 -4.22 -22.89 1.95
N LYS A 258 -4.08 -22.81 0.62
CA LYS A 258 -3.08 -23.58 -0.11
C LYS A 258 -1.72 -22.92 0.09
N LEU A 259 -0.91 -23.53 0.94
CA LEU A 259 0.48 -23.10 1.15
C LEU A 259 1.35 -23.57 -0.01
N SER A 260 2.37 -22.76 -0.37
CA SER A 260 3.36 -23.16 -1.37
C SER A 260 4.24 -24.28 -0.84
N ASN A 261 4.58 -25.27 -1.68
CA ASN A 261 5.60 -26.24 -1.36
C ASN A 261 7.00 -25.66 -1.56
N LEU A 262 7.98 -26.20 -0.84
CA LEU A 262 9.38 -26.03 -1.17
C LEU A 262 9.72 -26.96 -2.32
N GLU A 263 10.12 -26.40 -3.45
CA GLU A 263 10.33 -27.17 -4.68
C GLU A 263 11.54 -28.11 -4.55
N SER A 264 12.59 -27.66 -3.85
CA SER A 264 13.75 -28.47 -3.48
C SER A 264 13.35 -29.70 -2.68
N VAL A 265 12.55 -29.54 -1.62
CA VAL A 265 12.09 -30.68 -0.81
C VAL A 265 11.17 -31.60 -1.62
N THR A 266 10.30 -31.04 -2.46
CA THR A 266 9.42 -31.83 -3.32
C THR A 266 10.22 -32.68 -4.31
N SER A 267 11.30 -32.17 -4.86
CA SER A 267 12.19 -32.87 -5.79
C SER A 267 12.91 -34.02 -5.08
N GLU A 268 13.44 -33.78 -3.89
CA GLU A 268 14.09 -34.82 -3.07
C GLU A 268 13.13 -35.95 -2.71
N VAL A 269 11.92 -35.61 -2.23
CA VAL A 269 10.90 -36.62 -1.88
C VAL A 269 10.48 -37.42 -3.11
N LYS A 270 10.32 -36.79 -4.27
CA LYS A 270 10.01 -37.51 -5.52
C LYS A 270 11.13 -38.48 -5.89
N MET A 271 12.39 -38.07 -5.76
CA MET A 271 13.55 -38.92 -6.03
C MET A 271 13.59 -40.11 -5.07
N MET A 272 13.30 -39.92 -3.76
CA MET A 272 13.22 -40.98 -2.77
C MET A 272 12.10 -41.98 -3.05
N LEU A 273 11.01 -41.55 -3.68
CA LEU A 273 9.85 -42.37 -4.00
C LEU A 273 9.93 -43.05 -5.38
N ASP A 274 10.90 -42.67 -6.22
CA ASP A 274 11.11 -43.28 -7.55
C ASP A 274 11.93 -44.58 -7.40
N PRO A 275 11.35 -45.75 -7.67
CA PRO A 275 12.08 -47.03 -7.56
C PRO A 275 13.22 -47.17 -8.58
N ASN A 276 13.27 -46.33 -9.60
CA ASN A 276 14.34 -46.31 -10.62
C ASN A 276 15.38 -45.23 -10.39
N ALA A 277 15.22 -44.37 -9.37
CA ALA A 277 16.22 -43.35 -9.04
C ALA A 277 17.46 -44.01 -8.45
N ASP A 278 18.65 -43.59 -8.87
CA ASP A 278 19.88 -44.00 -8.23
C ASP A 278 20.07 -43.17 -6.93
N PRO A 279 19.97 -43.79 -5.74
CA PRO A 279 20.14 -43.07 -4.48
C PRO A 279 21.55 -42.50 -4.28
N PHE A 280 22.51 -42.93 -5.10
CA PHE A 280 23.92 -42.51 -5.07
C PHE A 280 24.29 -41.59 -6.22
N ALA A 281 23.34 -41.20 -7.07
CA ALA A 281 23.57 -40.19 -8.09
C ALA A 281 23.93 -38.87 -7.39
N ASN A 282 25.23 -38.54 -7.40
CA ASN A 282 25.70 -37.27 -6.86
C ASN A 282 24.99 -36.14 -7.61
N PRO A 283 24.38 -35.17 -6.90
CA PRO A 283 23.96 -33.93 -7.53
C PRO A 283 25.16 -33.29 -8.23
N PRO A 284 24.98 -32.53 -9.32
CA PRO A 284 26.06 -31.82 -9.97
C PRO A 284 26.89 -31.05 -8.93
N ALA A 285 28.22 -31.15 -8.99
CA ALA A 285 29.14 -30.58 -7.98
C ALA A 285 29.00 -29.06 -7.80
N ASP A 286 28.33 -28.37 -8.73
CA ASP A 286 28.09 -26.93 -8.73
C ASP A 286 26.68 -26.54 -8.26
N GLN A 287 25.88 -27.51 -7.77
CA GLN A 287 24.52 -27.18 -7.29
C GLN A 287 24.59 -26.65 -5.85
N GLU A 288 24.46 -25.32 -5.70
CA GLU A 288 24.30 -24.72 -4.37
C GLU A 288 23.06 -25.30 -3.68
N ILE A 289 23.23 -25.77 -2.46
CA ILE A 289 22.12 -26.26 -1.63
C ILE A 289 21.21 -25.07 -1.35
N PRO A 290 19.95 -25.08 -1.81
CA PRO A 290 19.05 -23.97 -1.61
C PRO A 290 18.74 -23.81 -0.11
N LYS A 291 18.79 -22.58 0.39
CA LYS A 291 18.39 -22.22 1.75
C LYS A 291 16.89 -22.50 1.93
N PHE A 292 16.54 -23.14 3.05
CA PHE A 292 15.16 -23.44 3.38
C PHE A 292 14.49 -22.29 4.11
N GLY A 293 13.48 -21.66 3.47
CA GLY A 293 12.74 -20.57 4.05
C GLY A 293 13.50 -19.24 4.12
N ALA A 294 13.06 -18.31 4.95
CA ALA A 294 13.55 -16.93 4.96
C ALA A 294 14.03 -16.48 6.34
N SER A 295 15.24 -15.89 6.41
CA SER A 295 15.75 -15.18 7.58
C SER A 295 15.82 -13.67 7.36
N ASP A 296 15.95 -13.21 6.13
CA ASP A 296 15.99 -11.79 5.77
C ASP A 296 15.21 -11.54 4.49
N VAL A 297 15.08 -10.27 4.11
CA VAL A 297 14.31 -9.82 2.94
C VAL A 297 14.81 -10.40 1.62
N PHE A 298 16.08 -10.74 1.50
CA PHE A 298 16.66 -11.39 0.32
C PHE A 298 16.13 -12.81 0.07
N ASP A 299 15.67 -13.47 1.12
CA ASP A 299 15.12 -14.83 1.06
C ASP A 299 13.62 -14.85 0.74
N LEU A 300 12.96 -13.68 0.75
CA LEU A 300 11.56 -13.51 0.41
C LEU A 300 11.39 -13.30 -1.10
N SER A 301 10.26 -13.69 -1.64
CA SER A 301 9.93 -13.40 -3.04
C SER A 301 9.66 -11.91 -3.27
N TRP A 302 9.93 -11.42 -4.47
CA TRP A 302 9.62 -10.04 -4.85
C TRP A 302 8.15 -9.66 -4.62
N ILE A 303 7.22 -10.63 -4.68
CA ILE A 303 5.79 -10.40 -4.39
C ILE A 303 5.55 -10.12 -2.91
N GLN A 304 6.22 -10.83 -2.01
CA GLN A 304 6.13 -10.58 -0.57
C GLN A 304 6.69 -9.19 -0.24
N LEU A 305 7.76 -8.77 -0.92
CA LEU A 305 8.32 -7.43 -0.78
C LEU A 305 7.40 -6.35 -1.36
N LEU A 306 6.75 -6.61 -2.51
CA LEU A 306 5.70 -5.73 -3.06
C LEU A 306 4.52 -5.61 -2.09
N ASN A 307 4.08 -6.72 -1.48
CA ASN A 307 3.03 -6.73 -0.46
C ASN A 307 3.40 -5.82 0.73
N ALA A 308 4.65 -5.84 1.19
CA ALA A 308 5.13 -5.00 2.28
C ALA A 308 5.05 -3.51 1.96
N TYR A 309 5.50 -3.10 0.76
CA TYR A 309 5.36 -1.71 0.29
C TYR A 309 3.91 -1.27 0.08
N THR A 310 3.05 -2.19 -0.34
CA THR A 310 1.64 -1.89 -0.61
C THR A 310 0.80 -1.77 0.65
N CYS A 311 1.29 -2.22 1.81
CA CYS A 311 0.53 -2.26 3.05
C CYS A 311 0.09 -0.87 3.50
N THR A 312 -1.24 -0.66 3.60
CA THR A 312 -1.86 0.59 4.05
C THR A 312 -1.90 0.75 5.57
N GLU A 313 -1.39 -0.23 6.31
CA GLU A 313 -1.44 -0.25 7.79
C GLU A 313 -2.86 -0.10 8.37
N CYS A 314 -3.88 -0.44 7.62
CA CYS A 314 -5.28 -0.26 8.04
C CYS A 314 -5.71 -1.13 9.23
N GLY A 315 -4.95 -2.18 9.55
CA GLY A 315 -5.13 -3.05 10.70
C GLY A 315 -6.35 -3.97 10.66
N ARG A 316 -6.99 -4.18 9.50
CA ARG A 316 -8.07 -5.16 9.36
C ARG A 316 -7.56 -6.57 9.67
N CYS A 317 -6.39 -6.93 9.15
CA CYS A 317 -5.75 -8.22 9.39
C CYS A 317 -5.47 -8.49 10.88
N THR A 318 -4.99 -7.48 11.61
CA THR A 318 -4.74 -7.58 13.07
C THR A 318 -6.05 -7.72 13.85
N SER A 319 -7.10 -7.00 13.44
CA SER A 319 -8.42 -7.09 14.11
C SER A 319 -9.07 -8.47 13.96
N GLU A 320 -8.82 -9.16 12.85
CA GLU A 320 -9.39 -10.49 12.57
C GLU A 320 -8.44 -11.65 12.98
N CYS A 321 -7.24 -11.33 13.48
CA CYS A 321 -6.26 -12.34 13.89
C CYS A 321 -6.61 -12.94 15.25
N PRO A 322 -6.84 -14.28 15.36
CA PRO A 322 -7.15 -14.93 16.63
C PRO A 322 -6.05 -14.74 17.68
N ALA A 323 -4.79 -14.81 17.27
CA ALA A 323 -3.66 -14.59 18.17
C ALA A 323 -3.65 -13.16 18.74
N SER A 324 -3.88 -12.16 17.90
CA SER A 324 -3.99 -10.77 18.35
C SER A 324 -5.20 -10.54 19.27
N GLN A 325 -6.35 -11.17 18.98
CA GLN A 325 -7.57 -11.06 19.78
C GLN A 325 -7.41 -11.67 21.18
N THR A 326 -6.60 -12.72 21.29
CA THR A 326 -6.31 -13.42 22.55
C THR A 326 -5.12 -12.84 23.32
N GLY A 327 -4.56 -11.70 22.86
CA GLY A 327 -3.49 -10.99 23.54
C GLY A 327 -2.08 -11.52 23.33
N LYS A 328 -1.87 -12.44 22.34
CA LYS A 328 -0.55 -12.90 21.95
C LYS A 328 0.19 -11.82 21.15
N LYS A 329 1.52 -11.84 21.17
CA LYS A 329 2.38 -10.86 20.50
C LYS A 329 2.42 -11.01 18.98
N LEU A 330 1.30 -11.19 18.33
CA LEU A 330 1.25 -11.25 16.87
C LEU A 330 0.32 -10.18 16.32
N SER A 331 0.85 -9.30 15.52
CA SER A 331 0.10 -8.42 14.63
C SER A 331 0.50 -8.70 13.19
N PRO A 332 -0.38 -9.29 12.35
CA PRO A 332 -0.07 -9.51 10.93
C PRO A 332 0.27 -8.22 10.18
N ARG A 333 -0.26 -7.07 10.61
CA ARG A 333 0.12 -5.75 10.10
C ARG A 333 1.57 -5.44 10.41
N LYS A 334 2.03 -5.68 11.67
CA LYS A 334 3.40 -5.46 12.08
C LYS A 334 4.37 -6.29 11.24
N ILE A 335 4.05 -7.55 10.94
CA ILE A 335 4.87 -8.39 10.03
C ILE A 335 5.14 -7.67 8.70
N MET A 336 4.13 -7.06 8.10
CA MET A 336 4.29 -6.32 6.85
C MET A 336 5.09 -5.02 7.03
N MET A 337 4.86 -4.30 8.13
CA MET A 337 5.58 -3.07 8.45
C MET A 337 7.07 -3.34 8.68
N ASP A 338 7.38 -4.33 9.49
CA ASP A 338 8.76 -4.73 9.80
C ASP A 338 9.52 -5.22 8.54
N THR A 339 8.83 -5.96 7.67
CA THR A 339 9.40 -6.39 6.38
C THR A 339 9.73 -5.19 5.50
N ARG A 340 8.83 -4.20 5.42
CA ARG A 340 9.09 -2.95 4.69
C ARG A 340 10.25 -2.18 5.31
N ASP A 341 10.26 -2.03 6.64
CA ASP A 341 11.25 -1.24 7.34
C ASP A 341 12.65 -1.85 7.19
N ARG A 342 12.76 -3.19 7.26
CA ARG A 342 14.01 -3.90 6.96
C ARG A 342 14.44 -3.69 5.50
N LEU A 343 13.51 -3.79 4.57
CA LEU A 343 13.78 -3.59 3.14
C LEU A 343 14.26 -2.16 2.84
N GLU A 344 13.71 -1.16 3.52
CA GLU A 344 14.17 0.23 3.44
C GLU A 344 15.57 0.41 4.07
N ASP A 345 15.88 -0.27 5.19
CA ASP A 345 17.21 -0.25 5.78
C ASP A 345 18.25 -0.83 4.81
N VAL A 346 17.93 -1.97 4.19
CA VAL A 346 18.76 -2.57 3.13
C VAL A 346 18.92 -1.62 1.94
N GLY A 347 17.84 -1.00 1.49
CA GLY A 347 17.88 -0.03 0.39
C GLY A 347 18.78 1.17 0.69
N ARG A 348 18.70 1.72 1.90
CA ARG A 348 19.57 2.80 2.37
C ARG A 348 21.04 2.36 2.48
N ASN A 349 21.30 1.12 2.89
CA ASN A 349 22.65 0.55 2.92
C ASN A 349 23.24 0.48 1.51
N ILE A 350 22.49 -0.02 0.54
CA ILE A 350 22.90 -0.08 -0.88
C ILE A 350 23.19 1.32 -1.42
N ASP A 351 22.32 2.30 -1.14
CA ASP A 351 22.52 3.70 -1.59
C ASP A 351 23.79 4.33 -1.03
N LYS A 352 24.14 4.01 0.21
CA LYS A 352 25.38 4.52 0.88
C LYS A 352 26.65 3.84 0.38
N ASN A 353 26.57 2.66 -0.18
CA ASN A 353 27.68 1.83 -0.59
C ASN A 353 27.80 1.66 -2.12
N ASN A 354 27.42 2.71 -2.88
CA ASN A 354 27.58 2.76 -4.33
C ASN A 354 26.86 1.64 -5.09
N GLY A 355 25.73 1.15 -4.60
CA GLY A 355 24.90 0.15 -5.26
C GLY A 355 25.09 -1.27 -4.73
N GLU A 356 25.96 -1.51 -3.78
CA GLU A 356 26.23 -2.82 -3.19
C GLU A 356 25.74 -2.90 -1.74
N PHE A 357 25.14 -4.03 -1.37
CA PHE A 357 24.79 -4.28 0.03
C PHE A 357 26.02 -4.70 0.81
N LYS A 358 26.30 -4.00 1.91
CA LYS A 358 27.30 -4.41 2.90
C LYS A 358 26.61 -4.96 4.13
N LEU A 359 27.12 -6.09 4.64
CA LEU A 359 26.60 -6.72 5.84
C LEU A 359 26.50 -5.70 6.98
N ASP A 360 25.29 -5.54 7.51
CA ASP A 360 24.97 -4.59 8.59
C ASP A 360 24.73 -5.28 9.95
N GLY A 361 24.91 -6.61 10.00
CA GLY A 361 24.70 -7.42 11.21
C GLY A 361 23.24 -7.58 11.60
N LYS A 362 22.30 -7.18 10.76
CA LYS A 362 20.85 -7.30 10.99
C LYS A 362 20.23 -8.25 10.00
N GLN A 363 19.15 -8.87 10.41
CA GLN A 363 18.25 -9.65 9.55
C GLN A 363 16.79 -9.40 9.95
N LEU A 364 15.84 -9.79 9.13
CA LEU A 364 14.42 -9.62 9.43
C LEU A 364 14.03 -10.44 10.67
N LEU A 365 14.50 -11.69 10.76
CA LEU A 365 14.29 -12.55 11.92
C LEU A 365 15.10 -12.03 13.12
N ASP A 366 14.47 -11.98 14.27
CA ASP A 366 14.98 -11.58 15.59
C ASP A 366 15.34 -10.08 15.75
N ASN A 367 15.71 -9.35 14.68
CA ASN A 367 15.96 -7.91 14.80
C ASN A 367 14.69 -7.07 14.57
N TYR A 368 13.70 -7.58 13.81
CA TYR A 368 12.44 -6.91 13.50
C TYR A 368 11.24 -7.78 13.90
N ILE A 369 11.20 -9.03 13.45
CA ILE A 369 10.14 -10.00 13.74
C ILE A 369 10.69 -11.06 14.68
N THR A 370 10.08 -11.20 15.85
CA THR A 370 10.54 -12.16 16.87
C THR A 370 10.02 -13.58 16.60
N THR A 371 10.78 -14.56 17.06
CA THR A 371 10.38 -15.98 17.03
C THR A 371 9.05 -16.21 17.76
N GLU A 372 8.75 -15.47 18.84
CA GLU A 372 7.48 -15.54 19.57
C GLU A 372 6.29 -15.11 18.68
N GLU A 373 6.45 -14.03 17.92
CA GLU A 373 5.42 -13.55 16.97
C GLU A 373 5.11 -14.61 15.91
N LEU A 374 6.15 -15.25 15.38
CA LEU A 374 5.99 -16.28 14.35
C LEU A 374 5.21 -17.48 14.89
N TRP A 375 5.55 -17.99 16.07
CA TRP A 375 4.89 -19.17 16.62
C TRP A 375 3.50 -18.89 17.22
N ALA A 376 3.16 -17.64 17.50
CA ALA A 376 1.80 -17.25 17.86
C ALA A 376 0.77 -17.41 16.73
N CYS A 377 1.22 -17.52 15.47
CA CYS A 377 0.33 -17.65 14.31
C CYS A 377 -0.30 -19.05 14.24
N THR A 378 -1.62 -19.13 14.07
CA THR A 378 -2.37 -20.39 13.90
C THR A 378 -2.55 -20.79 12.43
N SER A 379 -1.94 -20.08 11.49
CA SER A 379 -2.00 -20.33 10.04
C SER A 379 -3.43 -20.35 9.46
N CYS A 380 -4.38 -19.63 10.08
CA CYS A 380 -5.81 -19.67 9.74
C CYS A 380 -6.23 -18.85 8.51
N ASN A 381 -5.33 -18.08 7.88
CA ASN A 381 -5.59 -17.17 6.74
C ASN A 381 -6.58 -16.01 7.01
N ALA A 382 -7.08 -15.80 8.22
CA ALA A 382 -7.99 -14.71 8.53
C ALA A 382 -7.42 -13.31 8.15
N CYS A 383 -6.11 -13.13 8.30
CA CYS A 383 -5.42 -11.89 7.93
C CYS A 383 -5.41 -11.64 6.41
N VAL A 384 -5.23 -12.70 5.61
CA VAL A 384 -5.25 -12.65 4.15
C VAL A 384 -6.66 -12.35 3.64
N GLU A 385 -7.67 -13.00 4.26
CA GLU A 385 -9.08 -12.75 3.92
C GLU A 385 -9.51 -11.33 4.23
N ALA A 386 -9.14 -10.82 5.40
CA ALA A 386 -9.51 -9.48 5.83
C ALA A 386 -8.81 -8.34 5.05
N CYS A 387 -7.74 -8.65 4.31
CA CYS A 387 -7.00 -7.63 3.58
C CYS A 387 -7.79 -7.13 2.35
N PRO A 388 -8.06 -5.80 2.25
CA PRO A 388 -8.85 -5.26 1.14
C PRO A 388 -8.13 -5.33 -0.21
N ILE A 389 -6.81 -5.44 -0.23
CA ILE A 389 -5.97 -5.47 -1.43
C ILE A 389 -5.18 -6.77 -1.59
N GLY A 390 -5.53 -7.81 -0.80
CA GLY A 390 -5.00 -9.16 -0.99
C GLY A 390 -3.55 -9.37 -0.56
N ILE A 391 -3.05 -8.60 0.40
CA ILE A 391 -1.72 -8.80 1.02
C ILE A 391 -1.73 -10.08 1.84
N ASP A 392 -0.62 -10.84 1.77
CA ASP A 392 -0.45 -12.13 2.42
C ASP A 392 0.69 -12.11 3.47
N PRO A 393 0.40 -11.70 4.72
CA PRO A 393 1.38 -11.78 5.80
C PRO A 393 1.73 -13.21 6.20
N LEU A 394 0.80 -14.16 5.96
CA LEU A 394 1.01 -15.55 6.35
C LEU A 394 2.14 -16.19 5.55
N SER A 395 2.28 -15.85 4.27
CA SER A 395 3.35 -16.38 3.43
C SER A 395 4.73 -16.06 4.00
N ILE A 396 4.94 -14.84 4.53
CA ILE A 396 6.20 -14.45 5.19
C ILE A 396 6.41 -15.26 6.47
N ILE A 397 5.38 -15.39 7.32
CA ILE A 397 5.43 -16.17 8.56
C ILE A 397 5.82 -17.61 8.27
N ILE A 398 5.26 -18.23 7.24
CA ILE A 398 5.54 -19.63 6.87
C ILE A 398 7.00 -19.76 6.40
N GLU A 399 7.50 -18.86 5.55
CA GLU A 399 8.90 -18.92 5.11
C GLU A 399 9.89 -18.76 6.29
N MET A 400 9.59 -17.85 7.22
CA MET A 400 10.43 -17.68 8.42
C MET A 400 10.37 -18.89 9.36
N ARG A 401 9.21 -19.54 9.49
CA ARG A 401 9.10 -20.81 10.24
C ARG A 401 9.87 -21.94 9.58
N ARG A 402 9.85 -22.05 8.24
CA ARG A 402 10.65 -23.02 7.49
C ARG A 402 12.12 -22.86 7.80
N TYR A 403 12.62 -21.62 7.79
CA TYR A 403 14.00 -21.33 8.17
C TYR A 403 14.32 -21.75 9.61
N LEU A 404 13.46 -21.42 10.57
CA LEU A 404 13.65 -21.78 11.97
C LEU A 404 13.70 -23.30 12.16
N VAL A 405 12.84 -24.06 11.50
CA VAL A 405 12.77 -25.51 11.66
C VAL A 405 13.87 -26.22 10.89
N MET A 406 14.07 -25.88 9.63
CA MET A 406 14.89 -26.66 8.71
C MET A 406 16.37 -26.23 8.72
N GLU A 407 16.66 -24.93 8.94
CA GLU A 407 18.03 -24.41 8.98
C GLU A 407 18.57 -24.29 10.42
N LYS A 408 17.71 -23.89 11.36
CA LYS A 408 18.12 -23.61 12.75
C LYS A 408 17.76 -24.71 13.72
N SER A 409 16.96 -25.71 13.33
CA SER A 409 16.41 -26.73 14.24
C SER A 409 15.79 -26.13 15.51
N ALA A 410 15.21 -24.93 15.38
CA ALA A 410 14.73 -24.07 16.48
C ALA A 410 13.19 -24.03 16.55
N ALA A 411 12.54 -25.19 16.40
CA ALA A 411 11.11 -25.30 16.68
C ALA A 411 10.87 -25.31 18.22
N PRO A 412 9.69 -24.88 18.69
CA PRO A 412 9.29 -25.07 20.09
C PRO A 412 9.40 -26.55 20.52
N SER A 413 9.79 -26.78 21.77
CA SER A 413 10.04 -28.13 22.30
C SER A 413 8.89 -29.10 22.08
N ASP A 414 7.65 -28.64 22.24
CA ASP A 414 6.45 -29.46 22.02
C ASP A 414 6.32 -29.92 20.57
N LEU A 415 6.65 -29.03 19.60
CA LEU A 415 6.66 -29.38 18.18
C LEU A 415 7.81 -30.33 17.83
N ASN A 416 9.00 -30.13 18.42
CA ASN A 416 10.13 -31.04 18.22
C ASN A 416 9.77 -32.45 18.75
N ASN A 417 9.19 -32.54 19.94
CA ASN A 417 8.73 -33.80 20.50
C ASN A 417 7.68 -34.46 19.61
N MET A 418 6.71 -33.69 19.10
CA MET A 418 5.71 -34.19 18.18
C MET A 418 6.33 -34.75 16.89
N MET A 419 7.27 -33.98 16.27
CA MET A 419 7.97 -34.40 15.05
C MET A 419 8.76 -35.68 15.27
N THR A 420 9.53 -35.74 16.35
CA THR A 420 10.28 -36.96 16.75
C THR A 420 9.37 -38.16 16.97
N ASN A 421 8.21 -37.96 17.61
CA ASN A 421 7.24 -39.05 17.81
C ASN A 421 6.64 -39.48 16.48
N ILE A 422 6.31 -38.58 15.56
CA ILE A 422 5.81 -38.92 14.23
C ILE A 422 6.84 -39.73 13.45
N GLU A 423 8.11 -39.33 13.50
CA GLU A 423 9.21 -40.03 12.83
C GLU A 423 9.42 -41.44 13.38
N ASN A 424 9.46 -41.60 14.71
CA ASN A 424 9.78 -42.88 15.35
C ASN A 424 8.56 -43.81 15.50
N ASN A 425 7.36 -43.25 15.71
CA ASN A 425 6.17 -44.03 16.06
C ASN A 425 5.05 -43.89 15.02
N GLY A 426 5.18 -43.04 14.00
CA GLY A 426 4.11 -42.70 13.05
C GLY A 426 2.91 -41.98 13.66
N ALA A 427 3.05 -41.45 14.90
CA ALA A 427 2.02 -40.71 15.62
C ALA A 427 2.63 -39.57 16.46
N PRO A 428 1.88 -38.50 16.77
CA PRO A 428 2.41 -37.35 17.50
C PRO A 428 2.68 -37.56 19.01
N TRP A 429 2.38 -38.76 19.53
CA TRP A 429 2.57 -39.16 20.94
C TRP A 429 3.60 -40.28 21.06
N PRO A 430 4.21 -40.48 22.26
CA PRO A 430 5.30 -41.44 22.45
C PRO A 430 4.83 -42.88 22.70
N PHE A 431 3.61 -43.25 22.31
CA PHE A 431 3.05 -44.59 22.50
C PHE A 431 3.09 -45.41 21.21
N ASN A 432 3.31 -46.71 21.36
CA ASN A 432 3.29 -47.61 20.23
C ASN A 432 1.90 -47.62 19.56
N GLN A 433 1.89 -47.70 18.24
CA GLN A 433 0.64 -47.75 17.46
C GLN A 433 -0.23 -48.95 17.82
N MET A 434 0.38 -50.03 18.26
CA MET A 434 -0.36 -51.23 18.73
C MET A 434 -1.23 -50.96 19.97
N ASP A 435 -0.82 -49.98 20.79
CA ASP A 435 -1.55 -49.59 22.01
C ASP A 435 -2.73 -48.66 21.74
N LYS A 436 -2.89 -48.21 20.51
CA LYS A 436 -3.92 -47.24 20.10
C LYS A 436 -5.35 -47.66 20.43
N LEU A 437 -5.60 -48.97 20.51
CA LEU A 437 -6.94 -49.53 20.77
C LEU A 437 -7.08 -50.11 22.17
N ASN A 438 -6.07 -50.04 23.04
CA ASN A 438 -6.09 -50.61 24.39
C ASN A 438 -7.24 -50.05 25.24
N TRP A 439 -7.61 -48.79 25.04
CA TRP A 439 -8.74 -48.15 25.71
C TRP A 439 -10.10 -48.88 25.52
N LYS A 440 -10.22 -49.69 24.46
CA LYS A 440 -11.44 -50.51 24.26
C LYS A 440 -11.59 -51.61 25.29
N ASN A 441 -10.50 -52.01 25.91
CA ASN A 441 -10.44 -53.15 26.84
C ASN A 441 -10.44 -52.69 28.30
N GLU A 442 -10.47 -51.36 28.52
CA GLU A 442 -10.47 -50.77 29.87
C GLU A 442 -11.87 -50.42 30.39
N PHE A 443 -12.93 -50.74 29.60
CA PHE A 443 -14.33 -50.52 29.96
C PHE A 443 -15.15 -51.83 29.95
#